data_eb621e4213c8d95f428539e962f11b23
#
_entry.id   eb621e4213c8d95f428539e962f11b23
#
_cell.length_a   1.000
_cell.length_b   1.000
_cell.length_c   1.000
_cell.angle_alpha   90.00
_cell.angle_beta   90.00
_cell.angle_gamma   90.00
#
_symmetry.space_group_name_H-M   'P 1'
#
loop_
_entity.id
_entity.type
_entity.pdbx_description
1 polymer ?
#
loop_
_entity_poly.entity_id
_entity_poly.type
_entity_poly.pdbx_seq_one_letter_code
_entity_poly.pdbx_strand_id
1 'polypeptide(L)'
;MKKVVNLWNSLGTKLCLLFIVFVSAFVTAVGLMSYRTASSAIIRQAETGLLQTLVQAGEKMDMQLRFYQELANQLMRNAGFTENLFQFAYPDLPADERQRRIAATRHILDQLTLSDAYIRDIHLIPLEDPVPVISTNRETAEIAPDAPWLAEIRE
;
A
#
# COMPACT_ATOMS: atom_id res chain seq x y z
N MET A 1 -69.69 18.92 28.38
CA MET A 1 -68.35 19.53 28.26
C MET A 1 -67.79 20.15 29.52
N LYS A 2 -68.45 20.28 30.64
CA LYS A 2 -67.92 20.91 31.87
C LYS A 2 -67.08 20.00 32.78
N LYS A 3 -67.04 18.68 32.60
CA LYS A 3 -66.28 17.72 33.48
C LYS A 3 -64.79 17.63 33.15
N VAL A 4 -64.37 17.96 31.92
CA VAL A 4 -62.96 17.85 31.52
C VAL A 4 -62.13 18.99 32.09
N VAL A 5 -62.69 20.18 32.28
CA VAL A 5 -61.98 21.39 32.76
C VAL A 5 -61.56 21.23 34.24
N ASN A 6 -62.30 20.48 35.06
CA ASN A 6 -61.98 20.31 36.47
C ASN A 6 -60.82 19.32 36.75
N LEU A 7 -60.51 18.40 35.83
CA LEU A 7 -59.38 17.48 35.91
C LEU A 7 -58.04 18.21 35.84
N TRP A 8 -57.95 19.29 35.04
CA TRP A 8 -56.72 20.09 34.91
C TRP A 8 -56.39 20.94 36.15
N ASN A 9 -57.40 21.19 37.00
CA ASN A 9 -57.24 21.99 38.21
C ASN A 9 -56.96 21.14 39.47
N SER A 10 -56.96 19.80 39.35
CA SER A 10 -56.65 18.90 40.43
C SER A 10 -55.11 18.97 40.74
N LEU A 11 -54.77 19.08 42.03
CA LEU A 11 -53.42 19.12 42.52
C LEU A 11 -52.62 17.89 42.03
N GLY A 12 -53.23 16.74 41.98
CA GLY A 12 -52.65 15.47 41.47
C GLY A 12 -52.26 15.52 40.01
N THR A 13 -53.07 16.16 39.15
CA THR A 13 -52.76 16.30 37.72
C THR A 13 -51.58 17.23 37.49
N LYS A 14 -51.48 18.34 38.21
CA LYS A 14 -50.32 19.26 38.16
C LYS A 14 -49.04 18.58 38.60
N LEU A 15 -49.08 17.77 39.64
CA LEU A 15 -47.93 17.03 40.16
C LEU A 15 -47.48 15.92 39.18
N CYS A 16 -48.42 15.23 38.58
CA CYS A 16 -48.14 14.22 37.54
C CYS A 16 -47.51 14.83 36.30
N LEU A 17 -48.04 15.97 35.80
CA LEU A 17 -47.45 16.71 34.67
C LEU A 17 -46.03 17.18 34.98
N LEU A 18 -45.80 17.75 36.16
CA LEU A 18 -44.46 18.20 36.59
C LEU A 18 -43.48 17.01 36.63
N PHE A 19 -43.91 15.86 37.15
CA PHE A 19 -43.09 14.65 37.17
C PHE A 19 -42.75 14.15 35.77
N ILE A 20 -43.71 14.14 34.83
CA ILE A 20 -43.49 13.73 33.44
C ILE A 20 -42.47 14.67 32.75
N VAL A 21 -42.61 15.99 32.94
CA VAL A 21 -41.68 16.98 32.40
C VAL A 21 -40.27 16.77 32.95
N PHE A 22 -40.17 16.54 34.26
CA PHE A 22 -38.88 16.32 34.93
C PHE A 22 -38.18 15.04 34.42
N VAL A 23 -38.94 13.93 34.37
CA VAL A 23 -38.40 12.66 33.83
C VAL A 23 -38.00 12.79 32.36
N SER A 24 -38.83 13.44 31.53
CA SER A 24 -38.51 13.69 30.13
C SER A 24 -37.22 14.52 29.94
N ALA A 25 -37.09 15.60 30.72
CA ALA A 25 -35.89 16.44 30.71
C ALA A 25 -34.65 15.66 31.12
N PHE A 26 -34.76 14.84 32.18
CA PHE A 26 -33.65 14.03 32.66
C PHE A 26 -33.24 12.96 31.64
N VAL A 27 -34.19 12.21 31.05
CA VAL A 27 -33.92 11.21 29.99
C VAL A 27 -33.27 11.86 28.76
N THR A 28 -33.76 13.03 28.35
CA THR A 28 -33.19 13.79 27.23
C THR A 28 -31.77 14.22 27.51
N ALA A 29 -31.49 14.75 28.73
CA ALA A 29 -30.15 15.17 29.12
C ALA A 29 -29.15 13.99 29.10
N VAL A 30 -29.55 12.86 29.73
CA VAL A 30 -28.72 11.63 29.75
C VAL A 30 -28.50 11.11 28.33
N GLY A 31 -29.55 11.09 27.47
CA GLY A 31 -29.44 10.66 26.10
C GLY A 31 -28.48 11.52 25.27
N LEU A 32 -28.56 12.83 25.41
CA LEU A 32 -27.64 13.77 24.72
C LEU A 32 -26.19 13.59 25.19
N MET A 33 -26.00 13.41 26.50
CA MET A 33 -24.67 13.22 27.07
C MET A 33 -24.04 11.87 26.62
N SER A 34 -24.83 10.81 26.64
CA SER A 34 -24.43 9.49 26.13
C SER A 34 -24.10 9.51 24.64
N TYR A 35 -24.92 10.19 23.84
CA TYR A 35 -24.68 10.34 22.40
C TYR A 35 -23.38 11.09 22.12
N ARG A 36 -23.13 12.19 22.81
CA ARG A 36 -21.87 12.96 22.64
C ARG A 36 -20.66 12.13 23.01
N THR A 37 -20.72 11.40 24.13
CA THR A 37 -19.63 10.54 24.59
C THR A 37 -19.37 9.40 23.62
N ALA A 38 -20.41 8.72 23.17
CA ALA A 38 -20.30 7.63 22.19
C ALA A 38 -19.74 8.13 20.85
N SER A 39 -20.28 9.25 20.33
CA SER A 39 -19.81 9.85 19.08
C SER A 39 -18.33 10.25 19.14
N SER A 40 -17.90 10.89 20.22
CA SER A 40 -16.49 11.27 20.39
C SER A 40 -15.57 10.06 20.54
N ALA A 41 -16.02 9.00 21.19
CA ALA A 41 -15.26 7.75 21.33
C ALA A 41 -15.07 7.06 19.97
N ILE A 42 -16.13 6.99 19.16
CA ILE A 42 -16.07 6.40 17.82
C ILE A 42 -15.11 7.18 16.91
N ILE A 43 -15.19 8.51 16.92
CA ILE A 43 -14.30 9.36 16.09
C ILE A 43 -12.84 9.13 16.49
N ARG A 44 -12.53 9.18 17.79
CA ARG A 44 -11.15 8.94 18.28
C ARG A 44 -10.65 7.54 17.91
N GLN A 45 -11.50 6.53 18.03
CA GLN A 45 -11.14 5.17 17.68
C GLN A 45 -10.88 5.02 16.18
N ALA A 46 -11.69 5.68 15.32
CA ALA A 46 -11.49 5.71 13.90
C ALA A 46 -10.17 6.43 13.51
N GLU A 47 -9.89 7.59 14.10
CA GLU A 47 -8.63 8.33 13.89
C GLU A 47 -7.41 7.49 14.28
N THR A 48 -7.45 6.88 15.47
CA THR A 48 -6.34 6.03 15.96
C THR A 48 -6.16 4.81 15.04
N GLY A 49 -7.26 4.16 14.64
CA GLY A 49 -7.23 3.01 13.75
C GLY A 49 -6.67 3.34 12.37
N LEU A 50 -7.04 4.50 11.80
CA LEU A 50 -6.51 4.97 10.53
C LEU A 50 -5.01 5.26 10.61
N LEU A 51 -4.55 5.96 11.65
CA LEU A 51 -3.13 6.24 11.86
C LEU A 51 -2.33 4.94 12.00
N GLN A 52 -2.82 3.99 12.78
CA GLN A 52 -2.17 2.69 12.95
C GLN A 52 -2.08 1.93 11.61
N THR A 53 -3.14 1.94 10.81
CA THR A 53 -3.16 1.30 9.49
C THR A 53 -2.17 1.97 8.54
N LEU A 54 -2.06 3.30 8.55
CA LEU A 54 -1.10 4.03 7.74
C LEU A 54 0.35 3.73 8.13
N VAL A 55 0.64 3.68 9.43
CA VAL A 55 1.98 3.32 9.92
C VAL A 55 2.33 1.89 9.50
N GLN A 56 1.42 0.93 9.71
CA GLN A 56 1.64 -0.45 9.28
C GLN A 56 1.83 -0.59 7.77
N ALA A 57 1.08 0.17 6.98
CA ALA A 57 1.26 0.19 5.52
C ALA A 57 2.62 0.74 5.12
N GLY A 58 3.08 1.83 5.77
CA GLY A 58 4.41 2.40 5.58
C GLY A 58 5.52 1.41 5.92
N GLU A 59 5.46 0.79 7.10
CA GLU A 59 6.42 -0.23 7.54
C GLU A 59 6.48 -1.43 6.57
N LYS A 60 5.32 -1.85 6.06
CA LYS A 60 5.26 -2.93 5.07
C LYS A 60 5.92 -2.54 3.74
N MET A 61 5.71 -1.31 3.28
CA MET A 61 6.39 -0.79 2.08
C MET A 61 7.89 -0.72 2.27
N ASP A 62 8.36 -0.20 3.42
CA ASP A 62 9.78 -0.13 3.74
C ASP A 62 10.42 -1.52 3.79
N MET A 63 9.73 -2.50 4.37
CA MET A 63 10.20 -3.89 4.41
C MET A 63 10.30 -4.48 2.99
N GLN A 64 9.33 -4.22 2.12
CA GLN A 64 9.38 -4.68 0.72
C GLN A 64 10.53 -4.02 -0.05
N LEU A 65 10.74 -2.72 0.11
CA LEU A 65 11.85 -2.02 -0.54
C LEU A 65 13.20 -2.58 -0.10
N ARG A 66 13.40 -2.80 1.20
CA ARG A 66 14.62 -3.44 1.73
C ARG A 66 14.82 -4.85 1.18
N PHE A 67 13.75 -5.61 1.07
CA PHE A 67 13.81 -6.95 0.48
C PHE A 67 14.30 -6.89 -0.98
N TYR A 68 13.78 -5.97 -1.80
CA TYR A 68 14.22 -5.83 -3.18
C TYR A 68 15.66 -5.31 -3.29
N GLN A 69 16.08 -4.42 -2.39
CA GLN A 69 17.48 -4.00 -2.31
C GLN A 69 18.41 -5.17 -1.98
N GLU A 70 18.04 -6.01 -1.02
CA GLU A 70 18.83 -7.20 -0.67
C GLU A 70 18.87 -8.22 -1.81
N LEU A 71 17.75 -8.41 -2.50
CA LEU A 71 17.67 -9.25 -3.70
C LEU A 71 18.62 -8.75 -4.81
N ALA A 72 18.63 -7.45 -5.07
CA ALA A 72 19.55 -6.84 -6.03
C ALA A 72 21.01 -7.02 -5.60
N ASN A 73 21.31 -6.81 -4.33
CA ASN A 73 22.66 -7.05 -3.78
C ASN A 73 23.09 -8.53 -3.89
N GLN A 74 22.17 -9.45 -3.65
CA GLN A 74 22.42 -10.87 -3.79
C GLN A 74 22.70 -11.25 -5.24
N LEU A 75 21.95 -10.66 -6.18
CA LEU A 75 22.19 -10.81 -7.62
C LEU A 75 23.59 -10.33 -8.00
N MET A 76 23.97 -9.14 -7.55
CA MET A 76 25.30 -8.57 -7.81
C MET A 76 26.46 -9.35 -7.18
N ARG A 77 26.19 -10.10 -6.10
CA ARG A 77 27.19 -10.99 -5.48
C ARG A 77 27.25 -12.37 -6.14
N ASN A 78 26.30 -12.70 -6.99
CA ASN A 78 26.33 -13.98 -7.72
C ASN A 78 27.40 -13.92 -8.81
N ALA A 79 28.48 -14.69 -8.62
CA ALA A 79 29.62 -14.68 -9.53
C ALA A 79 29.23 -15.02 -10.98
N GLY A 80 28.33 -16.00 -11.17
CA GLY A 80 27.86 -16.39 -12.51
C GLY A 80 27.05 -15.30 -13.21
N PHE A 81 26.24 -14.58 -12.43
CA PHE A 81 25.50 -13.43 -12.96
C PHE A 81 26.44 -12.28 -13.34
N THR A 82 27.32 -11.92 -12.43
CA THR A 82 28.27 -10.79 -12.60
C THR A 82 29.24 -11.07 -13.74
N GLU A 83 29.79 -12.29 -13.84
CA GLU A 83 30.68 -12.67 -14.92
C GLU A 83 29.98 -12.61 -16.29
N ASN A 84 28.78 -13.15 -16.41
CA ASN A 84 27.99 -13.06 -17.63
C ASN A 84 27.68 -11.61 -18.00
N LEU A 85 27.37 -10.74 -17.03
CA LEU A 85 27.05 -9.35 -17.24
C LEU A 85 28.27 -8.55 -17.71
N PHE A 86 29.43 -8.72 -17.09
CA PHE A 86 30.66 -8.01 -17.48
C PHE A 86 31.17 -8.46 -18.85
N GLN A 87 31.16 -9.76 -19.13
CA GLN A 87 31.65 -10.26 -20.41
C GLN A 87 30.71 -9.90 -21.58
N PHE A 88 29.42 -9.74 -21.31
CA PHE A 88 28.44 -9.30 -22.26
C PHE A 88 28.65 -7.84 -22.73
N ALA A 89 29.23 -6.99 -21.90
CA ALA A 89 29.57 -5.61 -22.22
C ALA A 89 30.77 -5.46 -23.16
N TYR A 90 31.53 -6.55 -23.41
CA TYR A 90 32.68 -6.50 -24.34
C TYR A 90 32.21 -6.53 -25.81
N PRO A 91 32.60 -5.54 -26.61
CA PRO A 91 32.15 -5.42 -28.00
C PRO A 91 32.67 -6.56 -28.93
N ASP A 92 33.79 -7.18 -28.59
CA ASP A 92 34.48 -8.18 -29.41
C ASP A 92 33.98 -9.63 -29.19
N LEU A 93 32.90 -9.83 -28.49
CA LEU A 93 32.35 -11.15 -28.22
C LEU A 93 31.64 -11.71 -29.48
N PRO A 94 31.91 -12.97 -29.88
CA PRO A 94 31.19 -13.62 -30.98
C PRO A 94 29.67 -13.62 -30.71
N ALA A 95 28.89 -13.47 -31.79
CA ALA A 95 27.44 -13.32 -31.64
C ALA A 95 26.75 -14.50 -30.97
N ASP A 96 27.22 -15.72 -31.24
CA ASP A 96 26.70 -16.96 -30.64
C ASP A 96 27.02 -17.03 -29.14
N GLU A 97 28.19 -16.60 -28.74
CA GLU A 97 28.57 -16.57 -27.31
C GLU A 97 27.82 -15.50 -26.57
N ARG A 98 27.63 -14.30 -27.17
CA ARG A 98 26.81 -13.25 -26.60
C ARG A 98 25.37 -13.73 -26.36
N GLN A 99 24.78 -14.44 -27.32
CA GLN A 99 23.43 -14.99 -27.20
C GLN A 99 23.31 -16.03 -26.08
N ARG A 100 24.32 -16.88 -25.91
CA ARG A 100 24.35 -17.87 -24.81
C ARG A 100 24.39 -17.18 -23.43
N ARG A 101 25.18 -16.11 -23.30
CA ARG A 101 25.29 -15.35 -22.03
C ARG A 101 24.03 -14.59 -21.70
N ILE A 102 23.39 -13.99 -22.70
CA ILE A 102 22.07 -13.36 -22.54
C ILE A 102 21.05 -14.41 -22.03
N ALA A 103 21.06 -15.61 -22.62
CA ALA A 103 20.16 -16.69 -22.23
C ALA A 103 20.45 -17.17 -20.80
N ALA A 104 21.71 -17.30 -20.42
CA ALA A 104 22.11 -17.67 -19.06
C ALA A 104 21.71 -16.62 -18.03
N THR A 105 21.95 -15.34 -18.33
CA THR A 105 21.53 -14.23 -17.46
C THR A 105 20.02 -14.21 -17.30
N ARG A 106 19.28 -14.32 -18.41
CA ARG A 106 17.82 -14.39 -18.38
C ARG A 106 17.32 -15.56 -17.54
N HIS A 107 17.94 -16.72 -17.62
CA HIS A 107 17.57 -17.88 -16.82
C HIS A 107 17.69 -17.60 -15.31
N ILE A 108 18.74 -16.91 -14.89
CA ILE A 108 18.93 -16.50 -13.48
C ILE A 108 17.81 -15.53 -13.06
N LEU A 109 17.48 -14.57 -13.91
CA LEU A 109 16.39 -13.61 -13.64
C LEU A 109 15.02 -14.30 -13.58
N ASP A 110 14.76 -15.25 -14.48
CA ASP A 110 13.53 -16.05 -14.50
C ASP A 110 13.36 -16.84 -13.20
N GLN A 111 14.44 -17.43 -12.68
CA GLN A 111 14.41 -18.12 -11.39
C GLN A 111 14.04 -17.19 -10.24
N LEU A 112 14.53 -15.97 -10.24
CA LEU A 112 14.18 -14.97 -9.23
C LEU A 112 12.71 -14.55 -9.33
N THR A 113 12.20 -14.32 -10.53
CA THR A 113 10.79 -13.99 -10.77
C THR A 113 9.86 -15.11 -10.30
N LEU A 114 10.28 -16.37 -10.46
CA LEU A 114 9.52 -17.52 -9.98
C LEU A 114 9.59 -17.69 -8.46
N SER A 115 10.61 -17.17 -7.80
CA SER A 115 10.79 -17.28 -6.36
C SER A 115 9.90 -16.35 -5.53
N ASP A 116 9.42 -15.26 -6.14
CA ASP A 116 8.57 -14.27 -5.46
C ASP A 116 7.37 -13.89 -6.34
N ALA A 117 6.16 -14.20 -5.85
CA ALA A 117 4.91 -13.92 -6.55
C ALA A 117 4.61 -12.40 -6.75
N TYR A 118 5.31 -11.54 -6.03
CA TYR A 118 5.17 -10.08 -6.15
C TYR A 118 6.08 -9.48 -7.23
N ILE A 119 7.10 -10.23 -7.69
CA ILE A 119 7.96 -9.81 -8.80
C ILE A 119 7.31 -10.28 -10.11
N ARG A 120 6.81 -9.34 -10.88
CA ARG A 120 6.20 -9.63 -12.17
C ARG A 120 7.25 -9.80 -13.25
N ASP A 121 8.15 -8.83 -13.36
CA ASP A 121 9.17 -8.78 -14.39
C ASP A 121 10.45 -8.14 -13.85
N ILE A 122 11.61 -8.57 -14.34
CA ILE A 122 12.90 -7.97 -14.04
C ILE A 122 13.52 -7.51 -15.36
N HIS A 123 13.94 -6.24 -15.38
CA HIS A 123 14.58 -5.63 -16.54
C HIS A 123 15.99 -5.17 -16.15
N LEU A 124 16.98 -5.64 -16.89
CA LEU A 124 18.34 -5.12 -16.83
C LEU A 124 18.53 -4.11 -17.96
N ILE A 125 18.69 -2.86 -17.60
CA ILE A 125 18.82 -1.78 -18.53
C ILE A 125 20.24 -1.25 -18.41
N PRO A 126 21.08 -1.43 -19.45
CA PRO A 126 22.41 -0.87 -19.44
C PRO A 126 22.33 0.65 -19.54
N LEU A 127 23.23 1.33 -18.83
CA LEU A 127 23.35 2.80 -18.84
C LEU A 127 24.07 3.30 -20.10
N GLU A 128 24.84 2.42 -20.74
CA GLU A 128 25.65 2.75 -21.94
C GLU A 128 25.20 1.94 -23.16
N ASP A 129 25.08 2.59 -24.31
CA ASP A 129 24.83 1.96 -25.59
C ASP A 129 26.14 1.34 -26.15
N PRO A 130 26.12 0.20 -26.88
CA PRO A 130 24.99 -0.48 -27.54
C PRO A 130 24.56 -1.79 -26.87
N VAL A 131 24.49 -1.86 -25.57
CA VAL A 131 24.17 -3.09 -24.85
C VAL A 131 22.64 -3.33 -24.83
N PRO A 132 22.13 -4.51 -25.26
CA PRO A 132 20.70 -4.75 -25.29
C PRO A 132 20.10 -4.93 -23.89
N VAL A 133 18.86 -4.51 -23.75
CA VAL A 133 18.06 -4.74 -22.54
C VAL A 133 17.79 -6.24 -22.37
N ILE A 134 18.06 -6.77 -21.19
CA ILE A 134 17.70 -8.15 -20.84
C ILE A 134 16.43 -8.11 -19.97
N SER A 135 15.37 -8.76 -20.43
CA SER A 135 14.07 -8.81 -19.74
C SER A 135 13.62 -10.25 -19.54
N THR A 136 12.97 -10.52 -18.42
CA THR A 136 12.23 -11.77 -18.18
C THR A 136 10.96 -11.82 -19.01
N ASN A 137 10.34 -10.67 -19.27
CA ASN A 137 9.18 -10.57 -20.14
C ASN A 137 9.60 -10.39 -21.61
N ARG A 138 9.29 -11.36 -22.44
CA ARG A 138 9.62 -11.34 -23.87
C ARG A 138 8.83 -10.30 -24.67
N GLU A 139 7.64 -9.93 -24.20
CA GLU A 139 6.78 -8.96 -24.88
C GLU A 139 7.21 -7.51 -24.64
N THR A 140 7.90 -7.24 -23.52
CA THR A 140 8.40 -5.90 -23.17
C THR A 140 9.90 -5.72 -23.44
N ALA A 141 10.49 -6.56 -24.27
CA ALA A 141 11.90 -6.43 -24.70
C ALA A 141 12.20 -5.12 -25.46
N GLU A 142 11.17 -4.42 -25.94
CA GLU A 142 11.24 -3.06 -26.46
C GLU A 142 10.80 -2.06 -25.37
N ILE A 143 11.61 -1.91 -24.31
CA ILE A 143 11.49 -0.69 -23.51
C ILE A 143 11.98 0.43 -24.42
N ALA A 144 11.07 1.33 -24.77
CA ALA A 144 11.41 2.46 -25.61
C ALA A 144 12.57 3.22 -24.95
N PRO A 145 13.69 3.44 -25.66
CA PRO A 145 14.88 4.10 -25.09
C PRO A 145 14.61 5.54 -24.64
N ASP A 146 13.47 6.10 -25.01
CA ASP A 146 12.96 7.43 -24.68
C ASP A 146 11.89 7.42 -23.55
N ALA A 147 11.73 6.31 -22.83
CA ALA A 147 10.78 6.26 -21.72
C ALA A 147 11.11 7.34 -20.66
N PRO A 148 10.14 8.19 -20.26
CA PRO A 148 10.40 9.35 -19.36
C PRO A 148 11.07 8.97 -18.04
N TRP A 149 10.73 7.82 -17.49
CA TRP A 149 11.30 7.33 -16.24
C TRP A 149 12.76 6.86 -16.35
N LEU A 150 13.22 6.52 -17.57
CA LEU A 150 14.61 6.19 -17.86
C LEU A 150 15.53 7.42 -17.79
N ALA A 151 15.02 8.58 -18.17
CA ALA A 151 15.76 9.83 -18.10
C ALA A 151 16.06 10.20 -16.63
N GLU A 152 15.11 9.96 -15.72
CA GLU A 152 15.28 10.22 -14.28
C GLU A 152 16.33 9.29 -13.61
N ILE A 153 16.57 8.11 -14.15
CA ILE A 153 17.57 7.16 -13.61
C ILE A 153 18.98 7.48 -14.11
N ARG A 154 19.11 8.18 -15.26
CA ARG A 154 20.39 8.53 -15.87
C ARG A 154 21.00 9.82 -15.32
N GLU A 155 20.24 10.65 -14.57
CA GLU A 155 20.72 11.80 -13.83
C GLU A 155 21.26 11.42 -12.46
#